data_5882879647fe462c91fe2fa4b39fa5a5
#
_entry.id   5882879647fe462c91fe2fa4b39fa5a5
#
_cell.length_a   1.000
_cell.length_b   1.000
_cell.length_c   1.000
_cell.angle_alpha   90.00
_cell.angle_beta   90.00
_cell.angle_gamma   90.00
#
_symmetry.space_group_name_H-M   'P 1'
#
loop_
_entity.id
_entity.type
_entity.pdbx_description
1 polymer ?
#
loop_
_entity_poly.entity_id
_entity_poly.type
_entity_poly.pdbx_seq_one_letter_code
_entity_poly.pdbx_strand_id
1 'polypeptide(L)' 'MISEIKNQIISHARKEVKVISKENRNRNDVFYGYISEIYNHVFIVNNGIEKRSYSYSDVLSRDILITFL' A
#
# COMPACT_ATOMS: atom_id res chain seq x y z
N MET A 1 13.60 -2.54 6.37
CA MET A 1 14.20 -1.81 5.24
C MET A 1 13.25 -1.83 4.05
N ILE A 2 13.41 -0.87 3.16
CA ILE A 2 12.51 -0.74 1.99
C ILE A 2 12.53 -2.01 1.13
N SER A 3 13.68 -2.67 0.99
CA SER A 3 13.78 -3.90 0.20
C SER A 3 12.92 -5.04 0.76
N GLU A 4 12.80 -5.14 2.08
CA GLU A 4 11.96 -6.17 2.69
C GLU A 4 10.48 -5.88 2.44
N ILE A 5 10.08 -4.62 2.57
CA ILE A 5 8.72 -4.19 2.29
C ILE A 5 8.38 -4.44 0.82
N LYS A 6 9.29 -4.07 -0.09
CA LYS A 6 9.11 -4.28 -1.51
C LYS A 6 8.96 -5.77 -1.84
N ASN A 7 9.77 -6.63 -1.22
CA ASN A 7 9.69 -8.07 -1.42
C ASN A 7 8.34 -8.63 -0.94
N GLN A 8 7.84 -8.17 0.18
CA GLN A 8 6.51 -8.57 0.65
C GLN A 8 5.42 -8.14 -0.32
N ILE A 9 5.52 -6.93 -0.85
CA ILE A 9 4.55 -6.42 -1.82
C ILE A 9 4.62 -7.21 -3.12
N ILE A 10 5.82 -7.54 -3.59
CA ILE A 10 6.01 -8.35 -4.80
C ILE A 10 5.38 -9.74 -4.60
N SER A 11 5.59 -10.36 -3.45
CA SER A 11 5.05 -11.70 -3.20
C SER A 11 3.53 -11.70 -3.08
N HIS A 12 2.92 -10.54 -2.86
CA HIS A 12 1.46 -10.39 -2.80
C HIS A 12 0.91 -9.61 -3.99
N ALA A 13 1.68 -9.49 -5.07
CA ALA A 13 1.25 -8.80 -6.28
C ALA A 13 -0.05 -9.40 -6.79
N ARG A 14 -0.98 -8.54 -7.21
CA ARG A 14 -2.32 -8.90 -7.70
C ARG A 14 -3.23 -9.55 -6.66
N LYS A 15 -2.79 -9.60 -5.42
CA LYS A 15 -3.64 -10.06 -4.32
C LYS A 15 -4.29 -8.89 -3.62
N GLU A 16 -5.44 -9.17 -3.00
CA GLU A 16 -6.19 -8.15 -2.30
C GLU A 16 -5.46 -7.66 -1.06
N VAL A 17 -5.52 -6.35 -0.85
CA VAL A 17 -4.92 -5.72 0.32
C VAL A 17 -5.87 -4.66 0.87
N LYS A 18 -5.68 -4.36 2.15
CA LYS A 18 -6.32 -3.24 2.83
C LYS A 18 -5.23 -2.25 3.20
N VAL A 19 -5.39 -1.01 2.79
CA VAL A 19 -4.43 0.05 3.09
C VAL A 19 -5.12 1.09 3.95
N ILE A 20 -4.50 1.40 5.09
CA ILE A 20 -4.99 2.43 6.00
C ILE A 20 -3.98 3.57 5.98
N SER A 21 -4.42 4.75 5.53
CA SER A 21 -3.62 5.96 5.51
C SER A 21 -4.02 6.85 6.68
N LYS A 22 -3.03 7.33 7.41
CA LYS A 22 -3.27 8.28 8.50
C LYS A 22 -3.14 9.68 7.94
N GLU A 23 -4.28 10.30 7.63
CA GLU A 23 -4.28 11.65 7.06
C GLU A 23 -4.21 12.73 8.14
N ASN A 24 -4.81 12.48 9.30
CA ASN A 24 -4.68 13.37 10.45
C ASN A 24 -4.96 12.61 11.74
N ARG A 25 -4.94 13.31 12.87
CA ARG A 25 -5.00 12.69 14.21
C ARG A 25 -6.23 11.83 14.45
N ASN A 26 -7.37 12.17 13.84
CA ASN A 26 -8.65 11.57 14.12
C ASN A 26 -9.26 10.82 12.95
N ARG A 27 -8.57 10.78 11.81
CA ARG A 27 -9.10 10.14 10.61
C ARG A 27 -8.09 9.19 10.00
N ASN A 28 -8.56 7.98 9.77
CA ASN A 28 -7.85 7.02 8.94
C ASN A 28 -8.64 6.85 7.66
N ASP A 29 -7.95 6.91 6.52
CA ASP A 29 -8.55 6.59 5.24
C ASP A 29 -8.26 5.13 4.94
N VAL A 30 -9.30 4.37 4.65
CA VAL A 30 -9.19 2.93 4.38
C VAL A 30 -9.48 2.70 2.91
N PHE A 31 -8.56 2.03 2.24
CA PHE A 31 -8.66 1.74 0.82
C PHE A 31 -8.46 0.24 0.58
N TYR A 32 -9.45 -0.40 -0.02
CA TYR A 32 -9.38 -1.81 -0.40
C TYR A 32 -9.09 -1.92 -1.88
N GLY A 33 -8.21 -2.83 -2.24
CA GLY A 33 -7.91 -3.05 -3.63
C GLY A 33 -6.88 -4.17 -3.79
N TYR A 34 -6.25 -4.22 -4.95
CA TYR A 34 -5.18 -5.16 -5.21
C TYR A 34 -3.95 -4.40 -5.72
N ILE A 35 -2.78 -4.98 -5.49
CA ILE A 35 -1.53 -4.38 -5.95
C ILE A 35 -1.43 -4.62 -7.45
N SER A 36 -1.56 -3.56 -8.25
CA SER A 36 -1.58 -3.66 -9.71
C SER A 36 -0.24 -3.37 -10.35
N GLU A 37 0.56 -2.50 -9.75
CA GLU A 37 1.86 -2.11 -10.30
C GLU A 37 2.86 -1.90 -9.17
N ILE A 38 4.11 -2.24 -9.42
CA ILE A 38 5.19 -2.15 -8.43
C ILE A 38 6.37 -1.46 -9.09
N TYR A 39 6.78 -0.33 -8.49
CA TYR A 39 7.91 0.47 -8.97
C TYR A 39 9.01 0.52 -7.92
N ASN A 40 10.10 1.21 -8.22
CA ASN A 40 11.26 1.26 -7.33
C ASN A 40 10.99 1.94 -5.99
N HIS A 41 10.14 2.97 -5.99
CA HIS A 41 9.89 3.76 -4.78
C HIS A 41 8.43 3.74 -4.35
N VAL A 42 7.53 3.34 -5.23
CA VAL A 42 6.09 3.36 -4.98
C VAL A 42 5.44 2.10 -5.53
N PHE A 43 4.26 1.80 -5.05
CA PHE A 43 3.41 0.77 -5.62
C PHE A 43 2.00 1.32 -5.79
N ILE A 44 1.24 0.71 -6.68
CA ILE A 44 -0.09 1.17 -7.03
C ILE A 44 -1.12 0.13 -6.55
N VAL A 45 -2.11 0.61 -5.82
CA VAL A 45 -3.27 -0.20 -5.42
C VAL A 45 -4.48 0.26 -6.23
N ASN A 46 -5.14 -0.68 -6.86
CA ASN A 46 -6.26 -0.43 -7.78
C ASN A 46 -7.48 -1.18 -7.26
N ASN A 47 -8.61 -0.47 -7.13
CA ASN A 47 -9.86 -1.11 -6.71
C ASN A 47 -10.85 -1.33 -7.85
N GLY A 48 -10.41 -1.12 -9.11
CA GLY A 48 -11.26 -1.22 -10.29
C GLY A 48 -11.91 0.09 -10.70
N ILE A 49 -11.98 1.06 -9.79
CA ILE A 49 -12.57 2.38 -10.04
C ILE A 49 -11.50 3.46 -9.98
N GLU A 50 -10.63 3.41 -9.00
CA GLU A 50 -9.53 4.37 -8.87
C GLU A 50 -8.24 3.64 -8.53
N LYS A 51 -7.13 4.33 -8.79
CA LYS A 51 -5.80 3.87 -8.46
C LYS A 51 -5.17 4.85 -7.48
N ARG A 52 -4.48 4.32 -6.49
CA ARG A 52 -3.73 5.14 -5.54
C ARG A 52 -2.29 4.66 -5.47
N SER A 53 -1.35 5.59 -5.45
CA SER A 53 0.06 5.27 -5.29
C SER A 53 0.47 5.48 -3.84
N TYR A 54 1.29 4.57 -3.34
CA TYR A 54 1.83 4.62 -1.98
C TYR A 54 3.32 4.39 -2.04
N SER A 55 4.06 5.08 -1.19
CA SER A 55 5.51 4.91 -1.14
C SER A 55 5.90 3.87 -0.10
N TYR A 56 6.99 3.16 -0.35
CA TYR A 56 7.52 2.21 0.61
C TYR A 56 8.00 2.93 1.88
N SER A 57 8.47 4.16 1.74
CA SER A 57 8.89 4.96 2.89
C SER A 57 7.74 5.22 3.86
N ASP A 58 6.55 5.47 3.34
CA ASP A 58 5.37 5.68 4.18
C ASP A 58 4.94 4.40 4.90
N VAL A 59 5.13 3.25 4.27
CA VAL A 59 4.87 1.97 4.92
C VAL A 59 5.90 1.74 6.04
N LEU A 60 7.16 2.06 5.78
CA LEU A 60 8.22 1.90 6.75
C LEU A 60 8.02 2.82 7.96
N SER A 61 7.61 4.06 7.75
CA SER A 61 7.36 5.03 8.82
C SER A 61 6.03 4.81 9.52
N ARG A 62 5.20 3.88 9.00
CA ARG A 62 3.87 3.56 9.50
C ARG A 62 2.84 4.67 9.32
N ASP A 63 3.10 5.61 8.43
CA ASP A 63 2.07 6.54 7.97
C ASP A 63 1.01 5.82 7.14
N ILE A 64 1.38 4.69 6.56
CA ILE A 64 0.49 3.79 5.84
C ILE A 64 0.63 2.40 6.45
N LEU A 65 -0.49 1.79 6.78
CA LEU A 65 -0.54 0.41 7.28
C LEU A 65 -1.18 -0.45 6.19
N ILE A 66 -0.50 -1.52 5.82
CA ILE A 66 -0.98 -2.43 4.79
C ILE A 66 -1.27 -3.80 5.41
N THR A 67 -2.42 -4.36 5.08
CA THR A 67 -2.83 -5.69 5.51
C THR A 67 -3.06 -6.54 4.27
N PHE A 68 -2.38 -7.65 4.17
CA PHE A 68 -2.56 -8.60 3.07
C PHE A 68 -3.73 -9.53 3.42
N LEU A 69 -4.71 -9.57 2.53
CA LEU A 69 -5.95 -10.31 2.75
C LEU A 69 -5.94 -11.72 2.15
#